data_76b5f249d72e36114edcada3e795eeab
#
_entry.id   76b5f249d72e36114edcada3e795eeab
#
_cell.length_a   1.000
_cell.length_b   1.000
_cell.length_c   1.000
_cell.angle_alpha   90.00
_cell.angle_beta   90.00
_cell.angle_gamma   90.00
#
_symmetry.space_group_name_H-M   'P 1'
#
loop_
_entity.id
_entity.type
_entity.pdbx_description
1 polymer ?
#
loop_
_entity_poly.entity_id
_entity_poly.type
_entity_poly.pdbx_seq_one_letter_code
_entity_poly.pdbx_strand_id
1 'polypeptide(L)'
;MKLQLNFTTDIFSDGDLTNYIKANIGDPWKGTQFEGYVHMGAKQKGVFGEMFVEKIIKSLGHEIAPAPTSTAGHDRIINGIPTEIKFSLATRNKTGGVTRNSCIINHMSKSKDWKRLVFVCINVAVPTNPDDWLMRWFTHDDFCTHLQCTNTLFSSQQGGQKGGNDDYMCSGANVKKLIDEEFVKTLDQF
;
A
#
# COMPACT_ATOMS: atom_id res chain seq x y z
N MET A 1 5.63 -16.14 -48.03
CA MET A 1 6.85 -16.17 -47.21
C MET A 1 6.44 -15.93 -45.74
N LYS A 2 6.58 -16.90 -44.85
CA LYS A 2 6.33 -16.68 -43.42
C LYS A 2 7.57 -16.00 -42.85
N LEU A 3 7.41 -14.82 -42.29
CA LEU A 3 8.46 -14.15 -41.54
C LEU A 3 8.72 -14.97 -40.28
N GLN A 4 9.91 -15.51 -40.14
CA GLN A 4 10.32 -16.23 -38.96
C GLN A 4 11.21 -15.29 -38.14
N LEU A 5 10.62 -14.66 -37.12
CA LEU A 5 11.33 -13.76 -36.21
C LEU A 5 11.83 -14.52 -35.00
N ASN A 6 13.06 -14.28 -34.63
CA ASN A 6 13.56 -14.66 -33.31
C ASN A 6 13.28 -13.52 -32.34
N PHE A 7 12.25 -13.64 -31.50
CA PHE A 7 11.78 -12.61 -30.60
C PHE A 7 12.86 -12.10 -29.64
N THR A 8 13.85 -12.92 -29.30
CA THR A 8 14.87 -12.52 -28.34
C THR A 8 16.00 -11.72 -28.97
N THR A 9 16.32 -11.94 -30.24
CA THR A 9 17.47 -11.32 -30.89
C THR A 9 17.10 -10.32 -32.00
N ASP A 10 15.93 -10.51 -32.64
CA ASP A 10 15.55 -9.70 -33.81
C ASP A 10 14.67 -8.50 -33.45
N ILE A 11 14.03 -8.53 -32.25
CA ILE A 11 13.12 -7.47 -31.81
C ILE A 11 13.69 -6.72 -30.61
N PHE A 12 14.23 -7.43 -29.62
CA PHE A 12 14.87 -6.84 -28.44
C PHE A 12 16.28 -7.39 -28.29
N SER A 13 17.24 -6.50 -28.19
CA SER A 13 18.59 -6.85 -27.79
C SER A 13 18.73 -6.95 -26.27
N ASP A 14 19.81 -7.55 -25.81
CA ASP A 14 20.12 -7.64 -24.39
C ASP A 14 20.20 -6.25 -23.75
N GLY A 15 19.40 -6.02 -22.73
CA GLY A 15 19.34 -4.74 -22.01
C GLY A 15 18.33 -3.72 -22.52
N ASP A 16 17.65 -3.94 -23.65
CA ASP A 16 16.66 -2.99 -24.20
C ASP A 16 15.54 -2.69 -23.21
N LEU A 17 15.00 -3.70 -22.52
CA LEU A 17 13.98 -3.50 -21.49
C LEU A 17 14.54 -2.66 -20.32
N THR A 18 15.76 -2.94 -19.89
CA THR A 18 16.41 -2.19 -18.81
C THR A 18 16.64 -0.73 -19.23
N ASN A 19 17.07 -0.50 -20.47
CA ASN A 19 17.28 0.84 -21.02
C ASN A 19 15.94 1.59 -21.16
N TYR A 20 14.90 0.92 -21.64
CA TYR A 20 13.57 1.48 -21.73
C TYR A 20 13.04 1.89 -20.33
N ILE A 21 13.18 1.02 -19.33
CA ILE A 21 12.79 1.32 -17.95
C ILE A 21 13.56 2.55 -17.43
N LYS A 22 14.87 2.57 -17.59
CA LYS A 22 15.70 3.71 -17.15
C LYS A 22 15.33 5.02 -17.83
N ALA A 23 14.99 4.99 -19.12
CA ALA A 23 14.63 6.17 -19.89
C ALA A 23 13.21 6.68 -19.64
N ASN A 24 12.26 5.77 -19.40
CA ASN A 24 10.82 6.09 -19.38
C ASN A 24 10.18 5.97 -18.00
N ILE A 25 10.78 5.23 -17.07
CA ILE A 25 10.26 5.00 -15.73
C ILE A 25 11.31 5.48 -14.73
N GLY A 26 11.37 6.79 -14.50
CA GLY A 26 12.25 7.34 -13.46
C GLY A 26 11.83 6.80 -12.07
N ASP A 27 12.79 6.56 -11.21
CA ASP A 27 12.54 6.13 -9.83
C ASP A 27 12.68 7.33 -8.89
N PRO A 28 11.57 7.85 -8.30
CA PRO A 28 11.63 8.95 -7.35
C PRO A 28 12.31 8.57 -6.03
N TRP A 29 12.51 7.27 -5.80
CA TRP A 29 13.11 6.71 -4.59
C TRP A 29 14.57 6.34 -4.78
N LYS A 30 15.18 6.68 -5.93
CA LYS A 30 16.58 6.40 -6.24
C LYS A 30 17.51 6.99 -5.17
N GLY A 31 18.48 6.19 -4.73
CA GLY A 31 19.42 6.56 -3.67
C GLY A 31 18.84 6.44 -2.25
N THR A 32 17.65 5.91 -2.09
CA THR A 32 17.04 5.65 -0.78
C THR A 32 16.87 4.15 -0.54
N GLN A 33 16.43 3.79 0.66
CA GLN A 33 16.06 2.40 1.01
C GLN A 33 14.90 1.83 0.20
N PHE A 34 14.18 2.66 -0.56
CA PHE A 34 13.05 2.29 -1.40
C PHE A 34 13.39 2.28 -2.90
N GLU A 35 14.65 2.41 -3.24
CA GLU A 35 15.10 2.31 -4.65
C GLU A 35 14.65 0.98 -5.27
N GLY A 36 14.07 1.05 -6.45
CA GLY A 36 13.54 -0.10 -7.15
C GLY A 36 12.08 -0.44 -6.83
N TYR A 37 11.48 0.11 -5.78
CA TYR A 37 10.09 -0.19 -5.41
C TYR A 37 9.10 0.06 -6.55
N VAL A 38 9.31 1.09 -7.34
CA VAL A 38 8.40 1.44 -8.45
C VAL A 38 8.35 0.36 -9.54
N HIS A 39 9.40 -0.43 -9.67
CA HIS A 39 9.52 -1.48 -10.68
C HIS A 39 8.93 -2.82 -10.22
N MET A 40 8.57 -2.95 -8.95
CA MET A 40 7.96 -4.16 -8.42
C MET A 40 6.50 -4.29 -8.91
N GLY A 41 6.07 -5.52 -9.18
CA GLY A 41 4.66 -5.82 -9.44
C GLY A 41 3.79 -5.61 -8.19
N ALA A 42 2.48 -5.46 -8.37
CA ALA A 42 1.54 -5.17 -7.27
C ALA A 42 1.64 -6.19 -6.12
N LYS A 43 1.70 -7.49 -6.44
CA LYS A 43 1.84 -8.56 -5.43
C LYS A 43 3.14 -8.41 -4.63
N GLN A 44 4.25 -8.12 -5.31
CA GLN A 44 5.55 -7.96 -4.65
C GLN A 44 5.58 -6.71 -3.74
N LYS A 45 4.92 -5.63 -4.16
CA LYS A 45 4.74 -4.42 -3.33
C LYS A 45 3.97 -4.72 -2.05
N GLY A 46 2.92 -5.55 -2.13
CA GLY A 46 2.18 -6.02 -0.97
C GLY A 46 3.08 -6.79 0.01
N VAL A 47 3.77 -7.82 -0.48
CA VAL A 47 4.68 -8.64 0.33
C VAL A 47 5.79 -7.78 0.97
N PHE A 48 6.37 -6.83 0.23
CA PHE A 48 7.36 -5.90 0.77
C PHE A 48 6.76 -5.06 1.91
N GLY A 49 5.55 -4.53 1.71
CA GLY A 49 4.86 -3.72 2.72
C GLY A 49 4.57 -4.49 4.00
N GLU A 50 4.09 -5.72 3.88
CA GLU A 50 3.87 -6.61 5.02
C GLU A 50 5.18 -6.86 5.79
N MET A 51 6.27 -7.18 5.10
CA MET A 51 7.58 -7.39 5.72
C MET A 51 8.11 -6.12 6.41
N PHE A 52 7.88 -4.96 5.80
CA PHE A 52 8.31 -3.67 6.35
C PHE A 52 7.57 -3.39 7.66
N VAL A 53 6.25 -3.51 7.67
CA VAL A 53 5.42 -3.31 8.87
C VAL A 53 5.78 -4.34 9.95
N GLU A 54 5.93 -5.61 9.58
CA GLU A 54 6.32 -6.67 10.51
C GLU A 54 7.63 -6.35 11.24
N LYS A 55 8.65 -5.85 10.53
CA LYS A 55 9.92 -5.46 11.15
C LYS A 55 9.74 -4.33 12.16
N ILE A 56 8.93 -3.32 11.85
CA ILE A 56 8.67 -2.21 12.77
C ILE A 56 7.94 -2.72 14.01
N ILE A 57 6.87 -3.46 13.83
CA ILE A 57 6.03 -3.97 14.93
C ILE A 57 6.85 -4.89 15.87
N LYS A 58 7.70 -5.76 15.29
CA LYS A 58 8.63 -6.58 16.07
C LYS A 58 9.64 -5.75 16.86
N SER A 59 10.17 -4.67 16.28
CA SER A 59 11.12 -3.79 16.96
C SER A 59 10.49 -3.03 18.14
N LEU A 60 9.17 -2.89 18.15
CA LEU A 60 8.38 -2.33 19.24
C LEU A 60 8.01 -3.36 20.32
N GLY A 61 8.43 -4.62 20.16
CA GLY A 61 8.21 -5.68 21.15
C GLY A 61 6.87 -6.42 21.03
N HIS A 62 6.12 -6.22 19.94
CA HIS A 62 4.86 -6.91 19.74
C HIS A 62 5.04 -8.30 19.12
N GLU A 63 4.16 -9.22 19.49
CA GLU A 63 4.12 -10.57 18.92
C GLU A 63 3.44 -10.56 17.55
N ILE A 64 4.05 -11.26 16.58
CA ILE A 64 3.49 -11.39 15.24
C ILE A 64 3.53 -12.85 14.80
N ALA A 65 2.39 -13.33 14.34
CA ALA A 65 2.23 -14.62 13.69
C ALA A 65 1.69 -14.44 12.26
N PRO A 66 1.99 -15.35 11.33
CA PRO A 66 1.36 -15.35 10.01
C PRO A 66 -0.14 -15.61 10.13
N ALA A 67 -0.91 -15.18 9.13
CA ALA A 67 -2.28 -15.59 8.98
C ALA A 67 -2.39 -17.14 8.90
N PRO A 68 -3.45 -17.75 9.42
CA PRO A 68 -3.55 -19.21 9.50
C PRO A 68 -3.64 -19.89 8.13
N THR A 69 -4.12 -19.17 7.12
CA THR A 69 -4.22 -19.65 5.74
C THR A 69 -3.93 -18.50 4.76
N SER A 70 -3.57 -18.84 3.53
CA SER A 70 -3.41 -17.87 2.45
C SER A 70 -4.72 -17.24 1.96
N THR A 71 -5.86 -17.74 2.41
CA THR A 71 -7.20 -17.24 2.11
C THR A 71 -7.84 -16.49 3.29
N ALA A 72 -7.12 -16.32 4.38
CA ALA A 72 -7.55 -15.49 5.49
C ALA A 72 -7.85 -14.06 5.01
N GLY A 73 -8.83 -13.42 5.60
CA GLY A 73 -9.20 -12.06 5.27
C GLY A 73 -8.28 -11.01 5.92
N HIS A 74 -7.10 -11.41 6.40
CA HIS A 74 -6.10 -10.57 7.05
C HIS A 74 -4.69 -11.09 6.74
N ASP A 75 -3.67 -10.26 6.92
CA ASP A 75 -2.28 -10.57 6.57
C ASP A 75 -1.49 -11.19 7.73
N ARG A 76 -1.74 -10.73 8.95
CA ARG A 76 -1.02 -11.17 10.16
C ARG A 76 -1.93 -11.23 11.38
N ILE A 77 -1.48 -11.98 12.38
CA ILE A 77 -2.03 -11.91 13.74
C ILE A 77 -1.01 -11.17 14.59
N ILE A 78 -1.39 -10.01 15.12
CA ILE A 78 -0.50 -9.17 15.95
C ILE A 78 -1.09 -9.05 17.36
N ASN A 79 -0.36 -9.50 18.38
CA ASN A 79 -0.85 -9.60 19.75
C ASN A 79 -2.20 -10.35 19.84
N GLY A 80 -2.35 -11.44 19.07
CA GLY A 80 -3.59 -12.22 19.00
C GLY A 80 -4.70 -11.60 18.15
N ILE A 81 -4.52 -10.42 17.54
CA ILE A 81 -5.55 -9.70 16.79
C ILE A 81 -5.33 -9.87 15.28
N PRO A 82 -6.33 -10.37 14.51
CA PRO A 82 -6.28 -10.41 13.03
C PRO A 82 -6.09 -9.02 12.45
N THR A 83 -5.00 -8.81 11.74
CA THR A 83 -4.55 -7.49 11.28
C THR A 83 -4.31 -7.50 9.78
N GLU A 84 -5.00 -6.62 9.07
CA GLU A 84 -4.75 -6.27 7.67
C GLU A 84 -3.63 -5.23 7.60
N ILE A 85 -2.74 -5.34 6.63
CA ILE A 85 -1.60 -4.42 6.46
C ILE A 85 -1.70 -3.72 5.12
N LYS A 86 -1.52 -2.41 5.14
CA LYS A 86 -1.44 -1.59 3.92
C LYS A 86 -0.16 -0.75 3.93
N PHE A 87 0.52 -0.75 2.80
CA PHE A 87 1.76 -0.01 2.61
C PHE A 87 1.69 0.82 1.33
N SER A 88 1.97 2.11 1.43
CA SER A 88 1.94 3.01 0.29
C SER A 88 3.14 3.97 0.33
N LEU A 89 3.96 3.92 -0.71
CA LEU A 89 4.84 5.02 -1.04
C LEU A 89 4.09 6.06 -1.87
N ALA A 90 4.44 7.33 -1.72
CA ALA A 90 3.83 8.40 -2.49
C ALA A 90 3.87 8.10 -3.99
N THR A 91 2.75 8.31 -4.65
CA THR A 91 2.65 8.14 -6.10
C THR A 91 3.28 9.32 -6.83
N ARG A 92 3.55 9.16 -8.12
CA ARG A 92 4.07 10.22 -8.96
C ARG A 92 2.96 11.15 -9.42
N ASN A 93 3.27 12.44 -9.55
CA ASN A 93 2.48 13.33 -10.38
C ASN A 93 2.80 13.08 -11.88
N LYS A 94 2.06 13.77 -12.77
CA LYS A 94 2.24 13.66 -14.24
C LYS A 94 3.65 14.04 -14.72
N THR A 95 4.39 14.81 -13.96
CA THR A 95 5.76 15.25 -14.26
C THR A 95 6.83 14.33 -13.66
N GLY A 96 6.42 13.27 -12.98
CA GLY A 96 7.34 12.29 -12.38
C GLY A 96 7.84 12.64 -10.98
N GLY A 97 7.43 13.77 -10.43
CA GLY A 97 7.78 14.15 -9.05
C GLY A 97 6.95 13.41 -7.99
N VAL A 98 7.48 13.30 -6.78
CA VAL A 98 6.74 12.80 -5.62
C VAL A 98 5.84 13.90 -5.09
N THR A 99 4.56 13.61 -4.88
CA THR A 99 3.59 14.56 -4.32
C THR A 99 3.18 14.15 -2.93
N ARG A 100 3.02 15.12 -2.03
CA ARG A 100 2.37 14.90 -0.73
C ARG A 100 0.90 14.54 -0.95
N ASN A 101 0.34 13.77 -0.04
CA ASN A 101 -1.06 13.33 -0.05
C ASN A 101 -1.42 12.39 -1.22
N SER A 102 -0.44 11.74 -1.82
CA SER A 102 -0.67 10.77 -2.89
C SER A 102 -0.58 9.30 -2.42
N CYS A 103 -0.53 9.06 -1.12
CA CYS A 103 -0.68 7.73 -0.56
C CYS A 103 -2.08 7.17 -0.82
N ILE A 104 -2.16 5.87 -0.98
CA ILE A 104 -3.40 5.14 -1.22
C ILE A 104 -3.47 3.97 -0.25
N ILE A 105 -4.58 3.87 0.46
CA ILE A 105 -4.98 2.70 1.25
C ILE A 105 -6.14 2.07 0.47
N ASN A 106 -5.94 0.92 -0.12
CA ASN A 106 -6.91 0.31 -1.03
C ASN A 106 -7.25 -1.13 -0.63
N HIS A 107 -8.26 -1.71 -1.31
CA HIS A 107 -8.74 -3.07 -1.08
C HIS A 107 -9.14 -3.34 0.38
N MET A 108 -9.86 -2.38 0.98
CA MET A 108 -10.50 -2.56 2.27
C MET A 108 -11.89 -3.14 2.07
N SER A 109 -12.27 -4.13 2.87
CA SER A 109 -13.52 -4.86 2.73
C SER A 109 -14.21 -5.00 4.09
N LYS A 110 -15.53 -4.82 4.10
CA LYS A 110 -16.39 -5.04 5.29
C LYS A 110 -16.60 -6.51 5.61
N SER A 111 -16.54 -7.36 4.59
CA SER A 111 -16.83 -8.79 4.73
C SER A 111 -15.63 -9.63 5.15
N LYS A 112 -14.42 -9.06 5.13
CA LYS A 112 -13.22 -9.72 5.60
C LYS A 112 -13.17 -9.74 7.14
N ASP A 113 -12.46 -10.73 7.67
CA ASP A 113 -12.42 -11.02 9.12
C ASP A 113 -11.32 -10.25 9.89
N TRP A 114 -10.65 -9.29 9.26
CA TRP A 114 -9.69 -8.45 9.97
C TRP A 114 -10.37 -7.63 11.08
N LYS A 115 -9.68 -7.44 12.21
CA LYS A 115 -10.15 -6.66 13.34
C LYS A 115 -9.44 -5.32 13.46
N ARG A 116 -8.24 -5.23 12.89
CA ARG A 116 -7.42 -4.03 12.87
C ARG A 116 -6.76 -3.88 11.51
N LEU A 117 -6.70 -2.67 11.00
CA LEU A 117 -5.93 -2.34 9.80
C LEU A 117 -4.79 -1.41 10.21
N VAL A 118 -3.56 -1.82 9.90
CA VAL A 118 -2.36 -1.00 10.03
C VAL A 118 -1.97 -0.50 8.66
N PHE A 119 -1.70 0.78 8.52
CA PHE A 119 -1.18 1.32 7.28
C PHE A 119 0.07 2.16 7.47
N VAL A 120 0.93 2.12 6.47
CA VAL A 120 2.11 2.97 6.35
C VAL A 120 2.01 3.80 5.08
N CYS A 121 2.18 5.10 5.22
CA CYS A 121 2.27 6.05 4.12
C CYS A 121 3.57 6.82 4.19
N ILE A 122 4.34 6.82 3.11
CA ILE A 122 5.59 7.55 3.01
C ILE A 122 5.54 8.49 1.81
N ASN A 123 5.58 9.79 2.06
CA ASN A 123 5.33 10.83 1.07
C ASN A 123 6.58 11.39 0.39
N VAL A 124 7.74 11.20 0.97
CA VAL A 124 9.01 11.69 0.41
C VAL A 124 10.07 10.61 0.44
N ALA A 125 11.00 10.68 -0.51
CA ALA A 125 12.05 9.68 -0.66
C ALA A 125 12.95 9.57 0.58
N VAL A 126 13.24 10.69 1.23
CA VAL A 126 13.98 10.77 2.49
C VAL A 126 13.12 11.58 3.47
N PRO A 127 12.25 10.94 4.26
CA PRO A 127 11.40 11.63 5.21
C PRO A 127 12.24 12.39 6.25
N THR A 128 12.05 13.69 6.35
CA THR A 128 12.79 14.57 7.28
C THR A 128 11.92 15.11 8.40
N ASN A 129 10.61 14.93 8.30
CA ASN A 129 9.69 15.31 9.36
C ASN A 129 8.59 14.23 9.54
N PRO A 130 7.93 14.19 10.71
CA PRO A 130 6.91 13.18 11.03
C PRO A 130 5.72 13.11 10.05
N ASP A 131 5.42 14.19 9.35
CA ASP A 131 4.31 14.26 8.39
C ASP A 131 4.63 13.60 7.06
N ASP A 132 5.90 13.36 6.77
CA ASP A 132 6.35 12.76 5.51
C ASP A 132 6.22 11.25 5.50
N TRP A 133 6.24 10.64 6.68
CA TRP A 133 5.89 9.23 6.80
C TRP A 133 5.08 9.02 8.07
N LEU A 134 4.10 8.16 7.97
CA LEU A 134 3.24 7.85 9.11
C LEU A 134 2.85 6.38 9.09
N MET A 135 2.75 5.84 10.27
CA MET A 135 2.18 4.52 10.54
C MET A 135 1.04 4.72 11.53
N ARG A 136 -0.14 4.28 11.15
CA ARG A 136 -1.39 4.45 11.90
C ARG A 136 -2.23 3.20 11.77
N TRP A 137 -3.23 3.11 12.62
CA TRP A 137 -4.17 2.00 12.57
C TRP A 137 -5.58 2.42 12.97
N PHE A 138 -6.56 1.63 12.59
CA PHE A 138 -7.96 1.75 13.00
C PHE A 138 -8.60 0.37 13.06
N THR A 139 -9.76 0.29 13.71
CA THR A 139 -10.49 -0.97 13.85
C THR A 139 -11.44 -1.21 12.68
N HIS A 140 -11.79 -2.47 12.46
CA HIS A 140 -12.83 -2.83 11.49
C HIS A 140 -14.19 -2.21 11.84
N ASP A 141 -14.51 -2.13 13.13
CA ASP A 141 -15.77 -1.55 13.60
C ASP A 141 -15.83 -0.04 13.33
N ASP A 142 -14.73 0.70 13.57
CA ASP A 142 -14.63 2.13 13.21
C ASP A 142 -14.86 2.33 11.71
N PHE A 143 -14.24 1.51 10.88
CA PHE A 143 -14.40 1.54 9.43
C PHE A 143 -15.85 1.28 8.99
N CYS A 144 -16.47 0.21 9.50
CA CYS A 144 -17.86 -0.13 9.16
C CYS A 144 -18.84 0.94 9.64
N THR A 145 -18.65 1.48 10.83
CA THR A 145 -19.48 2.55 11.39
C THR A 145 -19.38 3.81 10.55
N HIS A 146 -18.17 4.21 10.16
CA HIS A 146 -17.96 5.40 9.31
C HIS A 146 -18.64 5.25 7.94
N LEU A 147 -18.54 4.07 7.32
CA LEU A 147 -19.20 3.81 6.03
C LEU A 147 -20.73 3.90 6.12
N GLN A 148 -21.32 3.52 7.25
CA GLN A 148 -22.78 3.57 7.48
C GLN A 148 -23.28 4.98 7.79
N CYS A 149 -22.52 5.75 8.58
CA CYS A 149 -22.99 7.02 9.13
C CYS A 149 -22.69 8.22 8.22
N THR A 150 -21.47 8.35 7.73
CA THR A 150 -21.02 9.58 7.06
C THR A 150 -20.28 9.36 5.75
N ASN A 151 -19.52 8.30 5.64
CA ASN A 151 -18.66 7.93 4.51
C ASN A 151 -18.01 9.11 3.74
N THR A 152 -17.35 10.01 4.46
CA THR A 152 -16.63 11.14 3.85
C THR A 152 -15.19 10.81 3.47
N LEU A 153 -14.64 9.70 3.97
CA LEU A 153 -13.22 9.34 3.88
C LEU A 153 -12.94 8.24 2.87
N PHE A 154 -13.88 7.32 2.70
CA PHE A 154 -13.69 6.14 1.86
C PHE A 154 -14.57 6.19 0.61
N SER A 155 -14.00 5.81 -0.52
CA SER A 155 -14.72 5.66 -1.78
C SER A 155 -14.70 4.22 -2.25
N SER A 156 -15.76 3.78 -2.96
CA SER A 156 -15.74 2.49 -3.63
C SER A 156 -14.65 2.48 -4.69
N GLN A 157 -13.87 1.42 -4.73
CA GLN A 157 -12.86 1.23 -5.75
C GLN A 157 -13.53 0.71 -7.03
N GLN A 158 -13.43 1.47 -8.13
CA GLN A 158 -13.94 1.03 -9.41
C GLN A 158 -12.99 -0.02 -10.01
N GLY A 159 -13.53 -1.15 -10.43
CA GLY A 159 -12.77 -2.23 -11.06
C GLY A 159 -12.65 -3.50 -10.24
N GLY A 160 -13.22 -3.56 -9.05
CA GLY A 160 -13.41 -4.80 -8.29
C GLY A 160 -14.27 -5.78 -9.07
N GLN A 161 -14.08 -7.07 -8.86
CA GLN A 161 -14.81 -8.15 -9.54
C GLN A 161 -16.32 -7.90 -9.51
N LYS A 162 -16.98 -8.29 -10.59
CA LYS A 162 -18.42 -8.17 -10.83
C LYS A 162 -19.25 -8.35 -9.54
N GLY A 163 -19.94 -7.30 -9.14
CA GLY A 163 -21.09 -7.39 -8.24
C GLY A 163 -20.83 -7.10 -6.76
N GLY A 164 -19.64 -6.72 -6.35
CA GLY A 164 -19.36 -6.44 -4.94
C GLY A 164 -18.98 -4.98 -4.69
N ASN A 165 -19.87 -4.20 -4.11
CA ASN A 165 -19.59 -2.88 -3.53
C ASN A 165 -18.79 -2.98 -2.21
N ASP A 166 -18.03 -4.05 -2.01
CA ASP A 166 -17.25 -4.28 -0.79
C ASP A 166 -15.75 -4.17 -1.04
N ASP A 167 -15.35 -3.19 -1.82
CA ASP A 167 -13.96 -2.83 -2.07
C ASP A 167 -13.82 -1.31 -1.95
N TYR A 168 -13.15 -0.86 -0.91
CA TYR A 168 -13.02 0.54 -0.55
C TYR A 168 -11.57 1.00 -0.60
N MET A 169 -11.42 2.30 -0.86
CA MET A 169 -10.13 2.98 -0.84
C MET A 169 -10.22 4.33 -0.13
N CYS A 170 -9.10 4.71 0.47
CA CYS A 170 -8.85 6.08 0.93
C CYS A 170 -7.58 6.59 0.23
N SER A 171 -7.63 7.75 -0.40
CA SER A 171 -6.51 8.25 -1.19
C SER A 171 -6.37 9.77 -1.13
N GLY A 172 -5.17 10.25 -1.42
CA GLY A 172 -4.87 11.67 -1.54
C GLY A 172 -5.19 12.47 -0.27
N ALA A 173 -5.98 13.50 -0.40
CA ALA A 173 -6.38 14.38 0.70
C ALA A 173 -7.15 13.64 1.81
N ASN A 174 -7.87 12.57 1.49
CA ASN A 174 -8.63 11.82 2.48
C ASN A 174 -7.72 11.03 3.43
N VAL A 175 -6.54 10.60 3.00
CA VAL A 175 -5.55 9.99 3.92
C VAL A 175 -5.13 10.98 5.01
N LYS A 176 -4.96 12.27 4.64
CA LYS A 176 -4.68 13.30 5.64
C LYS A 176 -5.89 13.52 6.57
N LYS A 177 -7.11 13.53 6.05
CA LYS A 177 -8.32 13.69 6.86
C LYS A 177 -8.51 12.58 7.89
N LEU A 178 -8.08 11.34 7.59
CA LEU A 178 -8.09 10.25 8.58
C LEU A 178 -7.37 10.65 9.88
N ILE A 179 -6.31 11.46 9.77
CA ILE A 179 -5.51 11.93 10.90
C ILE A 179 -6.17 13.16 11.53
N ASP A 180 -6.54 14.15 10.70
CA ASP A 180 -7.12 15.41 11.15
C ASP A 180 -8.47 15.20 11.89
N GLU A 181 -9.24 14.18 11.51
CA GLU A 181 -10.53 13.81 12.11
C GLU A 181 -10.38 12.81 13.28
N GLU A 182 -9.14 12.54 13.74
CA GLU A 182 -8.83 11.60 14.82
C GLU A 182 -9.38 10.16 14.60
N PHE A 183 -9.65 9.83 13.35
CA PHE A 183 -10.17 8.51 12.98
C PHE A 183 -9.15 7.40 13.24
N VAL A 184 -7.87 7.71 13.13
CA VAL A 184 -6.77 6.75 13.26
C VAL A 184 -6.05 6.90 14.59
N LYS A 185 -5.50 5.79 15.05
CA LYS A 185 -4.72 5.67 16.28
C LYS A 185 -3.23 5.57 15.97
N THR A 186 -2.41 6.02 16.91
CA THR A 186 -0.95 5.93 16.87
C THR A 186 -0.45 4.58 17.41
N LEU A 187 0.83 4.25 17.20
CA LEU A 187 1.39 2.96 17.63
C LEU A 187 1.51 2.80 19.15
N ASP A 188 1.57 3.89 19.89
CA ASP A 188 1.54 3.85 21.37
C ASP A 188 0.19 3.37 21.93
N GLN A 189 -0.86 3.35 21.10
CA GLN A 189 -2.19 2.84 21.42
C GLN A 189 -2.43 1.41 20.88
N PHE A 190 -1.37 0.77 20.40
CA PHE A 190 -1.43 -0.54 19.71
C PHE A 190 -1.60 -1.78 20.66
#